data_c1a25c060562d7ebca6162806968032e
#
_entry.id   c1a25c060562d7ebca6162806968032e
#
_cell.length_a   1.000
_cell.length_b   1.000
_cell.length_c   1.000
_cell.angle_alpha   90.00
_cell.angle_beta   90.00
_cell.angle_gamma   90.00
#
_symmetry.space_group_name_H-M   'P 1'
#
loop_
_entity.id
_entity.type
_entity.pdbx_description
1 polymer ?
#
loop_
_entity_poly.entity_id
_entity_poly.type
_entity_poly.pdbx_seq_one_letter_code
_entity_poly.pdbx_strand_id
1 'polypeptide(L)'
;IKEAFDADPNLENLLLNPYFKEAVENAQDAWRNVVKTAVDLAIPVPAFAAALAYYDSYRSERLPANLLQAQRDYFGAHTYKRVDKPGEGPFHTDWIRERKQPE
;
A
#
# COMPACT_ATOMS: atom_id res chain seq x y z
N ILE A 1 17.92 -3.10 14.41
CA ILE A 1 16.61 -3.77 14.43
C ILE A 1 16.34 -4.34 15.80
N LYS A 2 17.22 -5.21 16.34
CA LYS A 2 17.01 -5.85 17.64
C LYS A 2 16.72 -4.82 18.75
N GLU A 3 17.53 -3.78 18.87
CA GLU A 3 17.39 -2.73 19.87
C GLU A 3 16.03 -2.00 19.79
N ALA A 4 15.48 -1.83 18.60
CA ALA A 4 14.17 -1.19 18.41
C ALA A 4 13.04 -2.03 19.02
N PHE A 5 13.06 -3.35 18.82
CA PHE A 5 12.09 -4.27 19.42
C PHE A 5 12.36 -4.59 20.89
N ASP A 6 13.61 -4.53 21.32
CA ASP A 6 13.93 -4.63 22.76
C ASP A 6 13.39 -3.41 23.54
N ALA A 7 13.41 -2.23 22.91
CA ALA A 7 12.90 -1.00 23.52
C ALA A 7 11.36 -0.90 23.45
N ASP A 8 10.76 -1.40 22.37
CA ASP A 8 9.30 -1.45 22.19
C ASP A 8 8.88 -2.81 21.59
N PRO A 9 8.54 -3.78 22.45
CA PRO A 9 8.07 -5.09 21.98
C PRO A 9 6.77 -5.07 21.17
N ASN A 10 6.00 -3.98 21.24
CA ASN A 10 4.74 -3.81 20.53
C ASN A 10 4.90 -2.94 19.26
N LEU A 11 6.13 -2.67 18.84
CA LEU A 11 6.39 -1.89 17.64
C LEU A 11 5.77 -2.56 16.39
N GLU A 12 4.73 -1.96 15.86
CA GLU A 12 3.96 -2.53 14.76
C GLU A 12 4.74 -2.54 13.43
N ASN A 13 5.60 -1.54 13.23
CA ASN A 13 6.41 -1.42 12.03
C ASN A 13 7.73 -0.72 12.36
N LEU A 14 8.83 -1.23 11.82
CA LEU A 14 10.14 -0.65 12.03
C LEU A 14 10.25 0.81 11.56
N LEU A 15 9.46 1.21 10.54
CA LEU A 15 9.38 2.59 10.07
C LEU A 15 8.80 3.57 11.10
N LEU A 16 8.15 3.08 12.16
CA LEU A 16 7.64 3.90 13.26
C LEU A 16 8.70 4.16 14.35
N ASN A 17 9.77 3.37 14.35
CA ASN A 17 10.88 3.62 15.27
C ASN A 17 11.62 4.92 14.89
N PRO A 18 11.91 5.83 15.85
CA PRO A 18 12.48 7.15 15.55
C PRO A 18 13.76 7.12 14.72
N TYR A 19 14.68 6.20 15.02
CA TYR A 19 15.93 6.07 14.27
C TYR A 19 15.70 5.68 12.80
N PHE A 20 14.87 4.67 12.55
CA PHE A 20 14.59 4.22 11.19
C PHE A 20 13.74 5.22 10.41
N LYS A 21 12.79 5.88 11.08
CA LYS A 21 12.00 6.96 10.49
C LYS A 21 12.89 8.08 9.99
N GLU A 22 13.76 8.60 10.84
CA GLU A 22 14.70 9.67 10.50
C GLU A 22 15.65 9.25 9.36
N ALA A 23 16.21 8.04 9.44
CA ALA A 23 17.10 7.51 8.41
C ALA A 23 16.43 7.45 7.03
N VAL A 24 15.17 6.99 6.96
CA VAL A 24 14.42 6.93 5.70
C VAL A 24 14.00 8.32 5.23
N GLU A 25 13.57 9.20 6.13
CA GLU A 25 13.21 10.60 5.78
C GLU A 25 14.41 11.35 5.18
N ASN A 26 15.61 11.18 5.74
CA ASN A 26 16.82 11.78 5.22
C ASN A 26 17.28 11.19 3.87
N ALA A 27 16.99 9.92 3.63
CA ALA A 27 17.42 9.21 2.40
C ALA A 27 16.40 9.26 1.26
N GLN A 28 15.12 9.63 1.50
CA GLN A 28 14.04 9.42 0.53
C GLN A 28 14.24 10.17 -0.79
N ASP A 29 14.82 11.37 -0.77
CA ASP A 29 15.03 12.14 -2.00
C ASP A 29 16.09 11.47 -2.89
N ALA A 30 17.18 11.01 -2.31
CA ALA A 30 18.20 10.25 -3.03
C ALA A 30 17.63 8.94 -3.57
N TRP A 31 16.84 8.24 -2.76
CA TRP A 31 16.17 6.99 -3.16
C TRP A 31 15.21 7.20 -4.35
N ARG A 32 14.37 8.25 -4.29
CA ARG A 32 13.47 8.61 -5.40
C ARG A 32 14.22 8.95 -6.67
N ASN A 33 15.32 9.69 -6.56
CA ASN A 33 16.17 10.03 -7.70
C ASN A 33 16.79 8.80 -8.34
N VAL A 34 17.25 7.83 -7.55
CA VAL A 34 17.77 6.55 -8.07
C VAL A 34 16.70 5.79 -8.83
N VAL A 35 15.50 5.63 -8.25
CA VAL A 35 14.39 4.90 -8.92
C VAL A 35 13.97 5.63 -10.20
N LYS A 36 13.82 6.95 -10.16
CA LYS A 36 13.49 7.77 -11.33
C LYS A 36 14.52 7.59 -12.45
N THR A 37 15.79 7.74 -12.12
CA THR A 37 16.89 7.58 -13.10
C THR A 37 16.92 6.17 -13.69
N ALA A 38 16.67 5.15 -12.87
CA ALA A 38 16.61 3.77 -13.34
C ALA A 38 15.46 3.57 -14.34
N VAL A 39 14.28 4.16 -14.08
CA VAL A 39 13.14 4.12 -15.01
C VAL A 39 13.48 4.85 -16.31
N ASP A 40 14.06 6.04 -16.24
CA ASP A 40 14.45 6.85 -17.42
C ASP A 40 15.46 6.12 -18.31
N LEU A 41 16.36 5.34 -17.70
CA LEU A 41 17.40 4.58 -18.40
C LEU A 41 16.99 3.11 -18.70
N ALA A 42 15.77 2.72 -18.43
CA ALA A 42 15.27 1.33 -18.57
C ALA A 42 16.10 0.30 -17.80
N ILE A 43 16.65 0.68 -16.63
CA ILE A 43 17.41 -0.21 -15.75
C ILE A 43 16.44 -0.85 -14.74
N PRO A 44 16.32 -2.18 -14.69
CA PRO A 44 15.42 -2.85 -13.76
C PRO A 44 15.95 -2.78 -12.32
N VAL A 45 15.16 -2.19 -11.41
CA VAL A 45 15.48 -2.09 -9.97
C VAL A 45 14.28 -2.55 -9.11
N PRO A 46 13.81 -3.80 -9.29
CA PRO A 46 12.54 -4.24 -8.72
C PRO A 46 12.48 -4.12 -7.20
N ALA A 47 13.54 -4.47 -6.48
CA ALA A 47 13.57 -4.38 -5.03
C ALA A 47 13.50 -2.92 -4.55
N PHE A 48 14.27 -2.03 -5.16
CA PHE A 48 14.27 -0.60 -4.84
C PHE A 48 12.91 0.06 -5.10
N ALA A 49 12.33 -0.23 -6.26
CA ALA A 49 11.03 0.31 -6.65
C ALA A 49 9.89 -0.23 -5.77
N ALA A 50 9.89 -1.52 -5.48
CA ALA A 50 8.88 -2.15 -4.62
C ALA A 50 8.97 -1.64 -3.17
N ALA A 51 10.17 -1.46 -2.63
CA ALA A 51 10.36 -0.92 -1.29
C ALA A 51 9.90 0.55 -1.21
N LEU A 52 10.15 1.36 -2.24
CA LEU A 52 9.66 2.74 -2.31
C LEU A 52 8.12 2.78 -2.38
N ALA A 53 7.52 1.93 -3.20
CA ALA A 53 6.08 1.80 -3.29
C ALA A 53 5.45 1.36 -1.96
N TYR A 54 6.08 0.45 -1.23
CA TYR A 54 5.66 0.06 0.11
C TYR A 54 5.71 1.24 1.08
N TYR A 55 6.83 1.98 1.13
CA TYR A 55 6.99 3.16 1.97
C TYR A 55 5.92 4.21 1.70
N ASP A 56 5.68 4.51 0.42
CA ASP A 56 4.65 5.49 0.03
C ASP A 56 3.24 4.98 0.36
N SER A 57 2.97 3.69 0.18
CA SER A 57 1.69 3.09 0.52
C SER A 57 1.43 3.11 2.02
N TYR A 58 2.44 2.80 2.83
CA TYR A 58 2.31 2.72 4.28
C TYR A 58 1.93 4.07 4.91
N ARG A 59 2.40 5.18 4.36
CA ARG A 59 2.13 6.54 4.84
C ARG A 59 0.95 7.25 4.15
N SER A 60 0.26 6.55 3.25
CA SER A 60 -0.88 7.11 2.52
C SER A 60 -2.19 6.66 3.17
N GLU A 61 -3.03 7.63 3.53
CA GLU A 61 -4.35 7.35 4.09
C GLU A 61 -5.26 6.61 3.10
N ARG A 62 -5.14 6.94 1.80
CA ARG A 62 -5.91 6.30 0.72
C ARG A 62 -4.97 5.82 -0.37
N LEU A 63 -5.16 4.55 -0.74
CA LEU A 63 -4.41 3.93 -1.83
C LEU A 63 -5.27 3.82 -3.09
N PRO A 64 -4.68 3.86 -4.30
CA PRO A 64 -5.38 3.63 -5.56
C PRO A 64 -5.66 2.13 -5.76
N ALA A 65 -6.32 1.49 -4.78
CA ALA A 65 -6.52 0.05 -4.71
C ALA A 65 -7.95 -0.40 -5.01
N ASN A 66 -8.84 0.53 -5.42
CA ASN A 66 -10.25 0.22 -5.65
C ASN A 66 -10.44 -0.86 -6.72
N LEU A 67 -9.72 -0.75 -7.85
CA LEU A 67 -9.81 -1.73 -8.93
C LEU A 67 -9.27 -3.09 -8.50
N LEU A 68 -8.16 -3.11 -7.77
CA LEU A 68 -7.57 -4.34 -7.23
C LEU A 68 -8.54 -5.03 -6.26
N GLN A 69 -9.19 -4.28 -5.37
CA GLN A 69 -10.15 -4.85 -4.42
C GLN A 69 -11.44 -5.30 -5.13
N ALA A 70 -11.89 -4.56 -6.14
CA ALA A 70 -13.01 -4.95 -6.99
C ALA A 70 -12.70 -6.25 -7.75
N GLN A 71 -11.50 -6.40 -8.29
CA GLN A 71 -11.05 -7.64 -8.94
C GLN A 71 -11.06 -8.83 -7.96
N ARG A 72 -10.58 -8.65 -6.74
CA ARG A 72 -10.60 -9.69 -5.70
C ARG A 72 -12.03 -10.09 -5.33
N ASP A 73 -12.92 -9.12 -5.23
CA ASP A 73 -14.34 -9.36 -4.95
C ASP A 73 -15.02 -10.09 -6.12
N TYR A 74 -14.71 -9.72 -7.35
CA TYR A 74 -15.23 -10.37 -8.55
C TYR A 74 -14.80 -11.84 -8.66
N PHE A 75 -13.53 -12.15 -8.41
CA PHE A 75 -13.00 -13.52 -8.58
C PHE A 75 -13.32 -14.46 -7.42
N GLY A 76 -13.43 -13.97 -6.22
CA GLY A 76 -13.52 -14.82 -5.04
C GLY A 76 -14.43 -14.30 -3.93
N ALA A 77 -15.27 -13.31 -4.18
CA ALA A 77 -16.11 -12.67 -3.17
C ALA A 77 -15.33 -12.29 -1.89
N HIS A 78 -14.09 -11.75 -2.09
CA HIS A 78 -13.24 -11.36 -0.97
C HIS A 78 -13.74 -10.12 -0.23
N THR A 79 -14.86 -9.57 -0.67
CA THR A 79 -15.54 -8.42 -0.07
C THR A 79 -14.69 -7.14 -0.03
N TYR A 80 -15.32 -6.04 0.31
CA TYR A 80 -14.65 -4.75 0.49
C TYR A 80 -15.36 -3.93 1.56
N LYS A 81 -14.65 -2.95 2.13
CA LYS A 81 -15.24 -1.94 3.00
C LYS A 81 -15.43 -0.65 2.22
N ARG A 82 -16.55 0.02 2.44
CA ARG A 82 -16.86 1.30 1.81
C ARG A 82 -16.39 2.45 2.70
N VAL A 83 -15.77 3.46 2.09
CA VAL A 83 -15.33 4.67 2.82
C VAL A 83 -16.49 5.61 3.15
N ASP A 84 -17.57 5.57 2.36
CA ASP A 84 -18.80 6.33 2.58
C ASP A 84 -19.74 5.67 3.60
N LYS A 85 -19.42 4.47 4.07
CA LYS A 85 -20.16 3.69 5.06
C LYS A 85 -19.24 3.10 6.12
N PRO A 86 -18.54 3.95 6.89
CA PRO A 86 -17.62 3.48 7.92
C PRO A 86 -18.37 2.73 9.01
N GLY A 87 -17.86 1.56 9.40
CA GLY A 87 -18.46 0.72 10.45
C GLY A 87 -19.56 -0.23 9.97
N GLU A 88 -20.07 -0.10 8.74
CA GLU A 88 -20.92 -1.14 8.13
C GLU A 88 -20.07 -2.36 7.73
N GLY A 89 -20.70 -3.55 7.72
CA GLY A 89 -20.03 -4.82 7.44
C GLY A 89 -19.40 -4.90 6.06
N PRO A 90 -18.73 -6.01 5.76
CA PRO A 90 -18.15 -6.22 4.45
C PRO A 90 -19.24 -6.25 3.37
N PHE A 91 -18.94 -5.60 2.24
CA PHE A 91 -19.82 -5.58 1.06
C PHE A 91 -19.29 -6.53 0.00
N HIS A 92 -20.21 -7.12 -0.75
CA HIS A 92 -19.97 -7.88 -1.95
C HIS A 92 -20.87 -7.36 -3.07
N THR A 93 -20.33 -7.20 -4.26
CA THR A 93 -21.10 -6.78 -5.45
C THR A 93 -21.41 -7.99 -6.33
N ASP A 94 -22.69 -8.20 -6.69
CA ASP A 94 -23.06 -9.20 -7.69
C ASP A 94 -22.75 -8.68 -9.11
N TRP A 95 -21.47 -8.71 -9.47
CA TRP A 95 -20.92 -8.18 -10.71
C TRP A 95 -21.58 -8.73 -11.99
N ILE A 96 -22.23 -9.87 -11.91
CA ILE A 96 -22.87 -10.52 -13.06
C ILE A 96 -24.31 -10.05 -13.23
N ARG A 97 -25.03 -9.89 -12.12
CA ARG A 97 -26.45 -9.45 -12.16
C ARG A 97 -26.60 -7.97 -12.41
N GLU A 98 -25.73 -7.16 -11.81
CA GLU A 98 -25.75 -5.70 -12.01
C GLU A 98 -25.45 -5.29 -13.45
N ARG A 99 -24.72 -6.11 -14.22
CA ARG A 99 -24.51 -5.91 -15.65
C ARG A 99 -25.77 -6.05 -16.52
N LYS A 100 -26.82 -6.69 -15.98
CA LYS A 100 -28.03 -7.00 -16.76
C LYS A 100 -29.18 -6.03 -16.54
N GLN A 101 -29.00 -5.01 -15.73
CA GLN A 101 -29.98 -3.92 -15.63
C GLN A 101 -29.57 -2.82 -16.62
N PRO A 102 -30.29 -2.70 -17.78
CA PRO A 102 -30.15 -1.51 -18.62
C PRO A 102 -30.73 -0.32 -17.85
N GLU A 103 -30.06 0.82 -17.93
CA GLU A 103 -30.59 2.12 -17.49
C GLU A 103 -31.90 2.44 -18.21
#